data_cfc6bdb41b701487db3f4bf5ad0bef38
#
_entry.id   cfc6bdb41b701487db3f4bf5ad0bef38
#
_cell.length_a   1.000
_cell.length_b   1.000
_cell.length_c   1.000
_cell.angle_alpha   90.00
_cell.angle_beta   90.00
_cell.angle_gamma   90.00
#
_symmetry.space_group_name_H-M   'P 1'
#
loop_
_entity.id
_entity.type
_entity.pdbx_description
1 polymer ?
#
loop_
_entity_poly.entity_id
_entity_poly.type
_entity_poly.pdbx_seq_one_letter_code
_entity_poly.pdbx_strand_id
1 'polypeptide(L)'
;VKTLLFERSLPRFAAARVASALGAGRGAGVGPLRLVDAEPPELPAPDWVRVVPVLSGICGSDLATVDGRSSRYFEDLVSFPFVPGHEVVGTTEDGARVVLEPVLACAARAVDPPCPACREGRTNNCERTAFGHLRPGLQTGYCADTGGGWSAAGLVAHPSQLHAVPDAMGDEAAVLVEPAACAVHAVLSAKVRDGETVAVLGAGTLGLCATAALSHLVAQGRLPAPGALLVGARYPHQRRLAGELGATDALPADQLPRAVRRRSRSLGLGPPQRGGQRLTGGADVVLDCVGSAESIGQALAMVRPRGRVVLIGMPASVHVDLAPLWHREVSLVGAYAYGTEDAPTGAPLRTFDLAMEVVAGSDLGRLVSATYPLERFEEAVAHAGAAGRRGAVKVAFDLRHTHRRPTETKGHPR
;
A
#
# COMPACT_ATOMS: atom_id res chain seq x y z
N VAL A 1 26.98 3.73 -5.65
CA VAL A 1 26.33 3.80 -4.33
C VAL A 1 25.38 2.63 -4.12
N LYS A 2 25.06 2.28 -2.87
CA LYS A 2 24.27 1.08 -2.52
C LYS A 2 22.84 1.15 -3.04
N THR A 3 22.43 0.07 -3.72
CA THR A 3 21.10 -0.08 -4.33
C THR A 3 20.65 -1.53 -4.19
N LEU A 4 19.37 -1.74 -3.89
CA LEU A 4 18.76 -3.07 -3.92
C LEU A 4 18.18 -3.32 -5.30
N LEU A 5 18.73 -4.30 -6.01
CA LEU A 5 18.34 -4.67 -7.37
C LEU A 5 17.61 -6.01 -7.36
N PHE A 6 16.45 -6.06 -8.02
CA PHE A 6 15.70 -7.29 -8.23
C PHE A 6 15.92 -7.80 -9.65
N GLU A 7 16.61 -8.94 -9.76
CA GLU A 7 17.01 -9.54 -11.03
C GLU A 7 16.04 -10.66 -11.46
N ARG A 8 15.94 -10.90 -12.77
CA ARG A 8 15.19 -12.06 -13.28
C ARG A 8 16.05 -13.33 -13.16
N SER A 9 15.76 -14.16 -12.15
CA SER A 9 16.47 -15.41 -11.90
C SER A 9 15.51 -16.50 -11.41
N LEU A 10 15.18 -17.46 -12.27
CA LEU A 10 14.28 -18.56 -11.93
C LEU A 10 14.78 -19.42 -10.76
N PRO A 11 16.09 -19.81 -10.68
CA PRO A 11 16.55 -20.59 -9.53
C PRO A 11 16.42 -19.82 -8.21
N ARG A 12 16.77 -18.53 -8.18
CA ARG A 12 16.63 -17.67 -6.98
C ARG A 12 15.17 -17.43 -6.60
N PHE A 13 14.30 -17.26 -7.60
CA PHE A 13 12.87 -17.16 -7.37
C PHE A 13 12.29 -18.42 -6.70
N ALA A 14 12.68 -19.60 -7.19
CA ALA A 14 12.29 -20.86 -6.57
C ALA A 14 12.82 -20.99 -5.13
N ALA A 15 14.09 -20.62 -4.89
CA ALA A 15 14.67 -20.61 -3.55
C ALA A 15 13.93 -19.65 -2.60
N ALA A 16 13.60 -18.43 -3.06
CA ALA A 16 12.82 -17.48 -2.28
C ALA A 16 11.43 -18.03 -1.91
N ARG A 17 10.77 -18.68 -2.85
CA ARG A 17 9.45 -19.29 -2.63
C ARG A 17 9.49 -20.41 -1.58
N VAL A 18 10.54 -21.24 -1.59
CA VAL A 18 10.76 -22.26 -0.57
C VAL A 18 11.05 -21.63 0.79
N ALA A 19 11.95 -20.64 0.84
CA ALA A 19 12.30 -19.95 2.08
C ALA A 19 11.09 -19.22 2.69
N SER A 20 10.19 -18.68 1.87
CA SER A 20 8.98 -17.98 2.33
C SER A 20 7.99 -18.88 3.08
N ALA A 21 8.08 -20.20 2.93
CA ALA A 21 7.31 -21.16 3.73
C ALA A 21 7.66 -21.09 5.23
N LEU A 22 8.88 -20.63 5.56
CA LEU A 22 9.33 -20.41 6.95
C LEU A 22 8.89 -19.06 7.53
N GLY A 23 8.29 -18.19 6.71
CA GLY A 23 7.74 -16.88 7.10
C GLY A 23 7.92 -15.83 6.01
N ALA A 24 7.04 -14.83 6.00
CA ALA A 24 7.10 -13.72 5.04
C ALA A 24 8.42 -12.93 5.20
N GLY A 25 9.01 -12.51 4.07
CA GLY A 25 10.28 -11.80 3.99
C GLY A 25 11.53 -12.69 4.08
N ARG A 26 11.38 -14.01 4.28
CA ARG A 26 12.51 -14.94 4.33
C ARG A 26 13.18 -15.20 2.98
N GLY A 27 12.52 -14.80 1.89
CA GLY A 27 13.09 -14.86 0.55
C GLY A 27 14.23 -13.88 0.29
N ALA A 28 14.39 -12.83 1.09
CA ALA A 28 15.34 -11.74 0.84
C ALA A 28 16.80 -12.20 0.71
N GLY A 29 17.28 -13.08 1.60
CA GLY A 29 18.68 -13.52 1.61
C GLY A 29 19.06 -14.53 0.52
N VAL A 30 18.09 -15.23 -0.08
CA VAL A 30 18.33 -16.29 -1.07
C VAL A 30 17.69 -16.01 -2.43
N GLY A 31 16.83 -15.00 -2.48
CA GLY A 31 16.02 -14.65 -3.63
C GLY A 31 16.74 -13.79 -4.68
N PRO A 32 15.96 -13.27 -5.63
CA PRO A 32 16.46 -12.39 -6.70
C PRO A 32 16.92 -11.00 -6.22
N LEU A 33 16.55 -10.57 -5.01
CA LEU A 33 16.93 -9.26 -4.45
C LEU A 33 18.40 -9.26 -4.04
N ARG A 34 19.16 -8.25 -4.47
CA ARG A 34 20.59 -8.14 -4.19
C ARG A 34 21.01 -6.71 -3.89
N LEU A 35 21.90 -6.55 -2.90
CA LEU A 35 22.59 -5.30 -2.66
C LEU A 35 23.77 -5.17 -3.62
N VAL A 36 23.75 -4.14 -4.45
CA VAL A 36 24.78 -3.85 -5.45
C VAL A 36 25.24 -2.40 -5.34
N ASP A 37 26.38 -2.07 -5.95
CA ASP A 37 26.75 -0.69 -6.23
C ASP A 37 26.19 -0.31 -7.59
N ALA A 38 25.45 0.81 -7.67
CA ALA A 38 24.84 1.29 -8.89
C ALA A 38 25.03 2.79 -9.05
N GLU A 39 24.96 3.26 -10.29
CA GLU A 39 24.88 4.67 -10.66
C GLU A 39 23.41 5.12 -10.66
N PRO A 40 23.15 6.44 -10.57
CA PRO A 40 21.81 7.00 -10.72
C PRO A 40 21.19 6.57 -12.07
N PRO A 41 19.87 6.30 -12.12
CA PRO A 41 19.19 5.99 -13.37
C PRO A 41 19.25 7.19 -14.33
N GLU A 42 19.33 6.92 -15.64
CA GLU A 42 19.26 7.95 -16.67
C GLU A 42 17.86 8.57 -16.71
N LEU A 43 17.77 9.86 -17.07
CA LEU A 43 16.48 10.52 -17.28
C LEU A 43 15.84 9.99 -18.57
N PRO A 44 14.61 9.42 -18.51
CA PRO A 44 13.92 8.92 -19.70
C PRO A 44 13.56 9.99 -20.71
N ALA A 45 13.37 11.24 -20.24
CA ALA A 45 13.11 12.43 -21.05
C ALA A 45 13.61 13.69 -20.32
N PRO A 46 13.79 14.83 -21.05
CA PRO A 46 14.36 16.05 -20.48
C PRO A 46 13.54 16.69 -19.34
N ASP A 47 12.26 16.44 -19.29
CA ASP A 47 11.34 16.95 -18.27
C ASP A 47 11.27 16.10 -17.01
N TRP A 48 11.93 14.93 -17.00
CA TRP A 48 12.00 14.08 -15.82
C TRP A 48 12.93 14.64 -14.76
N VAL A 49 12.63 14.34 -13.51
CA VAL A 49 13.33 14.84 -12.33
C VAL A 49 13.99 13.71 -11.56
N ARG A 50 15.22 13.92 -11.09
CA ARG A 50 15.88 13.01 -10.15
C ARG A 50 15.35 13.27 -8.75
N VAL A 51 15.07 12.19 -8.03
CA VAL A 51 14.66 12.22 -6.63
C VAL A 51 15.63 11.36 -5.82
N VAL A 52 16.16 11.93 -4.78
CA VAL A 52 17.00 11.25 -3.79
C VAL A 52 16.10 10.81 -2.63
N PRO A 53 15.86 9.52 -2.42
CA PRO A 53 15.03 9.02 -1.33
C PRO A 53 15.62 9.37 0.05
N VAL A 54 14.77 9.81 0.96
CA VAL A 54 15.07 10.05 2.38
C VAL A 54 14.58 8.88 3.22
N LEU A 55 13.32 8.49 3.04
CA LEU A 55 12.74 7.26 3.56
C LEU A 55 12.01 6.51 2.42
N SER A 56 12.09 5.18 2.46
CA SER A 56 11.31 4.33 1.58
C SER A 56 10.66 3.19 2.36
N GLY A 57 9.33 3.12 2.30
CA GLY A 57 8.53 2.09 2.97
C GLY A 57 8.72 0.70 2.36
N ILE A 58 8.45 -0.32 3.16
CA ILE A 58 8.35 -1.71 2.71
C ILE A 58 6.87 -2.08 2.69
N CYS A 59 6.33 -2.31 1.49
CA CYS A 59 4.94 -2.68 1.26
C CYS A 59 4.72 -4.20 1.32
N GLY A 60 3.47 -4.62 1.51
CA GLY A 60 3.08 -6.02 1.38
C GLY A 60 3.32 -6.59 -0.02
N SER A 61 3.21 -5.77 -1.08
CA SER A 61 3.52 -6.13 -2.46
C SER A 61 5.01 -6.42 -2.68
N ASP A 62 5.89 -5.61 -2.03
CA ASP A 62 7.34 -5.85 -2.06
C ASP A 62 7.68 -7.19 -1.40
N LEU A 63 7.06 -7.47 -0.23
CA LEU A 63 7.23 -8.76 0.45
C LEU A 63 6.77 -9.92 -0.41
N ALA A 64 5.62 -9.79 -1.08
CA ALA A 64 5.12 -10.83 -1.98
C ALA A 64 6.08 -11.06 -3.17
N THR A 65 6.66 -9.99 -3.71
CA THR A 65 7.65 -10.05 -4.81
C THR A 65 8.94 -10.71 -4.37
N VAL A 66 9.51 -10.28 -3.25
CA VAL A 66 10.76 -10.83 -2.69
C VAL A 66 10.60 -12.32 -2.33
N ASP A 67 9.44 -12.72 -1.85
CA ASP A 67 9.10 -14.10 -1.48
C ASP A 67 8.64 -14.97 -2.69
N GLY A 68 8.60 -14.41 -3.90
CA GLY A 68 8.13 -15.11 -5.09
C GLY A 68 6.65 -15.52 -5.03
N ARG A 69 5.81 -14.74 -4.32
CA ARG A 69 4.37 -15.00 -4.11
C ARG A 69 3.45 -14.07 -4.87
N SER A 70 3.99 -13.09 -5.59
CA SER A 70 3.20 -12.21 -6.45
C SER A 70 2.46 -13.01 -7.53
N SER A 71 1.27 -12.54 -7.90
CA SER A 71 0.50 -13.16 -8.97
C SER A 71 1.25 -13.05 -10.31
N ARG A 72 1.25 -14.13 -11.08
CA ARG A 72 1.79 -14.14 -12.45
C ARG A 72 1.06 -13.20 -13.40
N TYR A 73 -0.12 -12.74 -13.04
CA TYR A 73 -0.85 -11.68 -13.75
C TYR A 73 0.00 -10.43 -14.00
N PHE A 74 0.93 -10.11 -13.09
CA PHE A 74 1.79 -8.93 -13.21
C PHE A 74 3.07 -9.16 -14.03
N GLU A 75 3.35 -10.39 -14.47
CA GLU A 75 4.64 -10.74 -15.10
C GLU A 75 4.92 -9.92 -16.36
N ASP A 76 3.89 -9.65 -17.18
CA ASP A 76 4.00 -8.86 -18.41
C ASP A 76 3.89 -7.33 -18.18
N LEU A 77 3.60 -6.94 -16.94
CA LEU A 77 3.41 -5.55 -16.52
C LEU A 77 4.60 -5.01 -15.70
N VAL A 78 5.73 -5.71 -15.71
CA VAL A 78 6.98 -5.31 -15.06
C VAL A 78 8.16 -5.53 -15.99
N SER A 79 9.24 -4.76 -15.82
CA SER A 79 10.47 -4.96 -16.57
C SER A 79 11.66 -5.18 -15.63
N PHE A 80 12.58 -6.03 -16.03
CA PHE A 80 13.75 -6.42 -15.24
C PHE A 80 15.06 -5.93 -15.87
N PRO A 81 16.13 -5.74 -15.05
CA PRO A 81 16.08 -5.66 -13.58
C PRO A 81 15.39 -4.37 -13.12
N PHE A 82 14.83 -4.34 -11.92
CA PHE A 82 14.26 -3.13 -11.34
C PHE A 82 14.74 -2.93 -9.89
N VAL A 83 14.66 -1.70 -9.43
CA VAL A 83 14.92 -1.33 -8.03
C VAL A 83 13.57 -1.23 -7.33
N PRO A 84 13.28 -2.01 -6.27
CA PRO A 84 12.02 -1.92 -5.54
C PRO A 84 11.86 -0.62 -4.74
N GLY A 85 10.69 -0.46 -4.12
CA GLY A 85 10.33 0.66 -3.28
C GLY A 85 9.55 1.73 -4.02
N HIS A 86 8.27 1.84 -3.68
CA HIS A 86 7.30 2.74 -4.30
C HIS A 86 6.62 3.68 -3.28
N GLU A 87 6.80 3.46 -2.00
CA GLU A 87 6.38 4.36 -0.93
C GLU A 87 7.59 5.24 -0.56
N VAL A 88 7.68 6.44 -1.12
CA VAL A 88 8.91 7.24 -1.07
C VAL A 88 8.63 8.69 -0.67
N VAL A 89 9.37 9.19 0.32
CA VAL A 89 9.63 10.60 0.50
C VAL A 89 11.09 10.87 0.17
N GLY A 90 11.35 11.93 -0.58
CA GLY A 90 12.69 12.26 -1.05
C GLY A 90 12.86 13.75 -1.32
N THR A 91 14.01 14.08 -1.89
CA THR A 91 14.40 15.46 -2.25
C THR A 91 14.76 15.49 -3.73
N THR A 92 14.27 16.46 -4.46
CA THR A 92 14.67 16.74 -5.83
C THR A 92 16.03 17.47 -5.89
N GLU A 93 16.63 17.57 -7.07
CA GLU A 93 17.95 18.22 -7.24
C GLU A 93 17.95 19.71 -6.85
N ASP A 94 16.81 20.38 -6.96
CA ASP A 94 16.62 21.78 -6.52
C ASP A 94 16.32 21.90 -5.01
N GLY A 95 16.29 20.77 -4.28
CA GLY A 95 16.10 20.73 -2.83
C GLY A 95 14.64 20.68 -2.37
N ALA A 96 13.65 20.58 -3.28
CA ALA A 96 12.26 20.46 -2.88
C ALA A 96 11.99 19.08 -2.25
N ARG A 97 11.28 19.05 -1.12
CA ARG A 97 10.81 17.81 -0.49
C ARG A 97 9.54 17.32 -1.19
N VAL A 98 9.56 16.07 -1.62
CA VAL A 98 8.45 15.47 -2.39
C VAL A 98 8.10 14.09 -1.90
N VAL A 99 6.83 13.70 -2.08
CA VAL A 99 6.37 12.30 -2.04
C VAL A 99 6.10 11.84 -3.46
N LEU A 100 6.40 10.57 -3.70
CA LEU A 100 6.22 9.93 -5.00
C LEU A 100 4.82 9.32 -5.11
N GLU A 101 4.10 9.69 -6.17
CA GLU A 101 2.96 8.94 -6.69
C GLU A 101 3.48 7.98 -7.76
N PRO A 102 3.70 6.68 -7.44
CA PRO A 102 4.52 5.81 -8.27
C PRO A 102 3.87 5.37 -9.59
N VAL A 103 2.56 5.53 -9.79
CA VAL A 103 1.85 5.04 -10.99
C VAL A 103 2.42 5.65 -12.27
N LEU A 104 2.80 4.78 -13.22
CA LEU A 104 3.33 5.17 -14.54
C LEU A 104 2.21 5.21 -15.57
N ALA A 105 1.37 6.25 -15.50
CA ALA A 105 0.25 6.48 -16.39
C ALA A 105 0.67 7.13 -17.73
N CYS A 106 -0.29 7.45 -18.62
CA CYS A 106 -0.02 8.03 -19.94
C CYS A 106 0.89 9.25 -19.93
N ALA A 107 0.75 10.16 -18.96
CA ALA A 107 1.58 11.36 -18.85
C ALA A 107 3.07 11.00 -18.67
N ALA A 108 3.39 10.13 -17.69
CA ALA A 108 4.75 9.66 -17.46
C ALA A 108 5.32 8.86 -18.64
N ARG A 109 4.47 8.26 -19.46
CA ARG A 109 4.87 7.44 -20.62
C ARG A 109 4.90 8.22 -21.94
N ALA A 110 4.64 9.52 -21.92
CA ALA A 110 4.51 10.37 -23.12
C ALA A 110 3.53 9.76 -24.16
N VAL A 111 2.41 9.19 -23.68
CA VAL A 111 1.35 8.65 -24.55
C VAL A 111 0.31 9.74 -24.78
N ASP A 112 0.25 10.24 -26.02
CA ASP A 112 -0.69 11.25 -26.48
C ASP A 112 -1.41 10.74 -27.76
N PRO A 113 -2.75 10.78 -27.84
CA PRO A 113 -3.68 11.18 -26.77
C PRO A 113 -3.71 10.16 -25.61
N PRO A 114 -3.99 10.61 -24.40
CA PRO A 114 -4.10 9.71 -23.25
C PRO A 114 -5.25 8.71 -23.41
N CYS A 115 -5.12 7.52 -22.81
CA CYS A 115 -6.17 6.49 -22.86
C CYS A 115 -7.46 6.96 -22.13
N PRO A 116 -8.61 6.30 -22.37
CA PRO A 116 -9.89 6.69 -21.75
C PRO A 116 -9.82 6.82 -20.23
N ALA A 117 -9.20 5.84 -19.54
CA ALA A 117 -9.05 5.89 -18.10
C ALA A 117 -8.26 7.11 -17.61
N CYS A 118 -7.13 7.43 -18.26
CA CYS A 118 -6.32 8.61 -17.90
C CYS A 118 -7.03 9.93 -18.18
N ARG A 119 -7.85 10.02 -19.25
CA ARG A 119 -8.66 11.22 -19.52
C ARG A 119 -9.72 11.48 -18.46
N GLU A 120 -10.19 10.43 -17.80
CA GLU A 120 -11.15 10.49 -16.70
C GLU A 120 -10.47 10.62 -15.33
N GLY A 121 -9.14 10.80 -15.28
CA GLY A 121 -8.38 10.89 -14.03
C GLY A 121 -8.10 9.55 -13.33
N ARG A 122 -8.57 8.43 -13.89
CA ARG A 122 -8.33 7.07 -13.34
C ARG A 122 -6.95 6.56 -13.76
N THR A 123 -5.90 7.24 -13.33
CA THR A 123 -4.51 6.95 -13.69
C THR A 123 -4.05 5.56 -13.24
N ASN A 124 -4.57 5.07 -12.12
CA ASN A 124 -4.38 3.72 -11.60
C ASN A 124 -4.86 2.60 -12.55
N ASN A 125 -5.83 2.89 -13.39
CA ASN A 125 -6.36 1.97 -14.39
C ASN A 125 -5.87 2.29 -15.80
N CYS A 126 -4.68 2.88 -15.94
CA CYS A 126 -4.10 3.21 -17.23
C CYS A 126 -4.03 1.98 -18.14
N GLU A 127 -4.58 2.09 -19.35
CA GLU A 127 -4.62 1.01 -20.35
C GLU A 127 -3.30 0.93 -21.16
N ARG A 128 -2.33 1.78 -20.88
CA ARG A 128 -1.08 1.95 -21.66
C ARG A 128 0.19 1.65 -20.87
N THR A 129 0.13 0.77 -19.88
CA THR A 129 1.24 0.43 -18.97
C THR A 129 2.45 -0.22 -19.65
N ALA A 130 2.32 -0.67 -20.90
CA ALA A 130 3.40 -1.22 -21.72
C ALA A 130 3.66 -0.41 -23.01
N PHE A 131 3.14 0.83 -23.09
CA PHE A 131 3.29 1.73 -24.25
C PHE A 131 4.16 2.94 -23.89
N GLY A 132 4.51 3.74 -24.91
CA GLY A 132 5.31 4.93 -24.76
C GLY A 132 6.81 4.64 -24.72
N HIS A 133 7.58 5.59 -24.19
CA HIS A 133 9.04 5.52 -24.17
C HIS A 133 9.63 4.66 -23.04
N LEU A 134 8.82 4.32 -22.01
CA LEU A 134 9.26 3.47 -20.91
C LEU A 134 9.02 1.99 -21.21
N ARG A 135 9.91 1.13 -20.72
CA ARG A 135 9.66 -0.31 -20.66
C ARG A 135 8.38 -0.62 -19.83
N PRO A 136 7.77 -1.81 -19.99
CA PRO A 136 6.63 -2.21 -19.19
C PRO A 136 6.87 -1.99 -17.70
N GLY A 137 5.90 -1.42 -17.01
CA GLY A 137 5.96 -1.14 -15.58
C GLY A 137 4.66 -0.52 -15.08
N LEU A 138 4.01 -1.10 -14.08
CA LEU A 138 2.81 -0.55 -13.45
C LEU A 138 3.11 0.76 -12.76
N GLN A 139 4.28 0.82 -12.13
CA GLN A 139 4.70 1.91 -11.26
C GLN A 139 6.22 1.93 -11.09
N THR A 140 6.76 3.06 -10.63
CA THR A 140 8.12 3.16 -10.10
C THR A 140 8.32 2.10 -9.02
N GLY A 141 9.48 1.46 -9.00
CA GLY A 141 9.71 0.29 -8.13
C GLY A 141 9.44 -1.06 -8.80
N TYR A 142 8.87 -1.05 -10.04
CA TYR A 142 8.60 -2.22 -10.87
C TYR A 142 8.86 -1.96 -12.36
N CYS A 143 9.53 -0.86 -12.68
CA CYS A 143 9.98 -0.48 -14.01
C CYS A 143 11.50 -0.34 -14.03
N ALA A 144 12.14 -0.97 -14.99
CA ALA A 144 13.61 -0.95 -15.09
C ALA A 144 14.20 0.43 -15.45
N ASP A 145 13.37 1.36 -15.95
CA ASP A 145 13.83 2.68 -16.41
C ASP A 145 13.73 3.76 -15.33
N THR A 146 13.01 3.51 -14.23
CA THR A 146 12.70 4.57 -13.26
C THR A 146 13.52 4.49 -11.97
N GLY A 147 14.20 3.36 -11.73
CA GLY A 147 14.71 3.08 -10.39
C GLY A 147 13.59 2.85 -9.37
N GLY A 148 13.90 3.08 -8.10
CA GLY A 148 12.96 2.91 -7.00
C GLY A 148 13.53 3.39 -5.67
N GLY A 149 12.70 3.42 -4.64
CA GLY A 149 13.05 3.99 -3.35
C GLY A 149 14.09 3.21 -2.54
N TRP A 150 14.39 1.95 -2.91
CA TRP A 150 15.42 1.16 -2.21
C TRP A 150 16.80 1.36 -2.83
N SER A 151 17.13 2.60 -3.08
CA SER A 151 18.40 3.00 -3.72
C SER A 151 18.93 4.30 -3.15
N ALA A 152 20.20 4.30 -2.76
CA ALA A 152 20.95 5.52 -2.48
C ALA A 152 21.41 6.23 -3.77
N ALA A 153 21.34 5.58 -4.94
CA ALA A 153 21.58 6.21 -6.24
C ALA A 153 20.40 7.09 -6.69
N GLY A 154 19.26 7.02 -6.01
CA GLY A 154 18.05 7.75 -6.35
C GLY A 154 17.12 7.00 -7.31
N LEU A 155 16.09 7.69 -7.71
CA LEU A 155 15.12 7.32 -8.72
C LEU A 155 14.85 8.50 -9.65
N VAL A 156 14.16 8.25 -10.76
CA VAL A 156 13.67 9.33 -11.63
C VAL A 156 12.14 9.28 -11.70
N ALA A 157 11.52 10.45 -11.73
CA ALA A 157 10.08 10.59 -11.77
C ALA A 157 9.66 11.69 -12.76
N HIS A 158 8.52 11.47 -13.40
CA HIS A 158 7.87 12.51 -14.17
C HIS A 158 7.24 13.56 -13.23
N PRO A 159 7.20 14.85 -13.55
CA PRO A 159 6.61 15.88 -12.66
C PRO A 159 5.19 15.58 -12.18
N SER A 160 4.38 14.88 -13.00
CA SER A 160 3.03 14.47 -12.61
C SER A 160 2.97 13.45 -11.46
N GLN A 161 4.10 12.85 -11.10
CA GLN A 161 4.23 11.87 -10.02
C GLN A 161 4.72 12.51 -8.70
N LEU A 162 5.07 13.79 -8.71
CA LEU A 162 5.71 14.45 -7.58
C LEU A 162 4.74 15.40 -6.88
N HIS A 163 4.59 15.24 -5.59
CA HIS A 163 3.77 16.08 -4.74
C HIS A 163 4.64 16.72 -3.65
N ALA A 164 4.56 18.06 -3.54
CA ALA A 164 5.30 18.78 -2.52
C ALA A 164 4.87 18.39 -1.11
N VAL A 165 5.84 18.14 -0.24
CA VAL A 165 5.60 17.83 1.18
C VAL A 165 5.51 19.13 1.95
N PRO A 166 4.41 19.40 2.69
CA PRO A 166 4.32 20.56 3.56
C PRO A 166 5.46 20.58 4.61
N ASP A 167 6.00 21.76 4.91
CA ASP A 167 7.11 21.92 5.87
C ASP A 167 6.81 21.33 7.25
N ALA A 168 5.55 21.41 7.69
CA ALA A 168 5.10 20.88 8.98
C ALA A 168 5.01 19.33 9.01
N MET A 169 5.05 18.66 7.84
CA MET A 169 4.94 17.19 7.77
C MET A 169 6.32 16.55 7.86
N GLY A 170 6.56 15.73 8.89
CA GLY A 170 7.80 14.95 9.03
C GLY A 170 7.91 13.82 8.00
N ASP A 171 9.13 13.31 7.80
CA ASP A 171 9.39 12.27 6.79
C ASP A 171 8.66 10.96 7.08
N GLU A 172 8.52 10.61 8.37
CA GLU A 172 7.78 9.43 8.81
C GLU A 172 6.28 9.52 8.48
N ALA A 173 5.72 10.72 8.47
CA ALA A 173 4.35 10.96 8.00
C ALA A 173 4.30 10.94 6.47
N ALA A 174 5.22 11.63 5.82
CA ALA A 174 5.27 11.77 4.36
C ALA A 174 5.41 10.41 3.63
N VAL A 175 6.21 9.47 4.16
CA VAL A 175 6.36 8.12 3.57
C VAL A 175 5.09 7.28 3.63
N LEU A 176 4.10 7.69 4.44
CA LEU A 176 2.79 7.04 4.55
C LEU A 176 1.73 7.64 3.64
N VAL A 177 2.03 8.69 2.88
CA VAL A 177 1.05 9.31 1.95
C VAL A 177 0.62 8.32 0.88
N GLU A 178 1.55 7.55 0.30
CA GLU A 178 1.23 6.55 -0.72
C GLU A 178 0.27 5.46 -0.20
N PRO A 179 0.56 4.72 0.90
CA PRO A 179 -0.39 3.73 1.40
C PRO A 179 -1.68 4.37 1.95
N ALA A 180 -1.65 5.62 2.42
CA ALA A 180 -2.86 6.35 2.78
C ALA A 180 -3.71 6.68 1.55
N ALA A 181 -3.10 7.01 0.40
CA ALA A 181 -3.82 7.24 -0.86
C ALA A 181 -4.55 5.97 -1.32
N CYS A 182 -3.91 4.79 -1.24
CA CYS A 182 -4.58 3.51 -1.49
C CYS A 182 -5.80 3.32 -0.57
N ALA A 183 -5.66 3.67 0.71
CA ALA A 183 -6.73 3.54 1.69
C ALA A 183 -7.87 4.54 1.45
N VAL A 184 -7.56 5.79 1.10
CA VAL A 184 -8.54 6.83 0.74
C VAL A 184 -9.36 6.38 -0.47
N HIS A 185 -8.69 5.95 -1.55
CA HIS A 185 -9.36 5.43 -2.75
C HIS A 185 -10.32 4.28 -2.41
N ALA A 186 -9.89 3.33 -1.60
CA ALA A 186 -10.72 2.21 -1.18
C ALA A 186 -11.93 2.61 -0.34
N VAL A 187 -11.74 3.55 0.59
CA VAL A 187 -12.83 4.09 1.43
C VAL A 187 -13.87 4.83 0.59
N LEU A 188 -13.43 5.62 -0.41
CA LEU A 188 -14.34 6.30 -1.34
C LEU A 188 -15.04 5.31 -2.25
N SER A 189 -14.33 4.30 -2.77
CA SER A 189 -14.90 3.20 -3.57
C SER A 189 -15.93 2.36 -2.81
N ALA A 190 -15.84 2.32 -1.49
CA ALA A 190 -16.80 1.63 -0.62
C ALA A 190 -18.19 2.28 -0.62
N LYS A 191 -18.29 3.57 -0.98
CA LYS A 191 -19.55 4.34 -1.04
C LYS A 191 -20.38 4.17 0.23
N VAL A 192 -19.74 4.37 1.38
CA VAL A 192 -20.36 4.26 2.70
C VAL A 192 -21.55 5.21 2.79
N ARG A 193 -22.66 4.75 3.38
CA ARG A 193 -23.87 5.54 3.60
C ARG A 193 -24.07 5.81 5.09
N ASP A 194 -24.88 6.80 5.38
CA ASP A 194 -25.20 7.15 6.76
C ASP A 194 -25.77 5.95 7.54
N GLY A 195 -25.28 5.75 8.77
CA GLY A 195 -25.73 4.69 9.66
C GLY A 195 -25.25 3.27 9.31
N GLU A 196 -24.56 3.05 8.17
CA GLU A 196 -24.05 1.72 7.78
C GLU A 196 -23.01 1.19 8.78
N THR A 197 -22.95 -0.12 8.91
CA THR A 197 -21.88 -0.82 9.65
C THR A 197 -20.74 -1.15 8.69
N VAL A 198 -19.56 -0.62 8.97
CA VAL A 198 -18.31 -0.89 8.24
C VAL A 198 -17.45 -1.82 9.08
N ALA A 199 -16.97 -2.91 8.47
CA ALA A 199 -16.01 -3.82 9.09
C ALA A 199 -14.68 -3.79 8.32
N VAL A 200 -13.55 -3.65 9.02
CA VAL A 200 -12.21 -3.67 8.46
C VAL A 200 -11.52 -4.98 8.87
N LEU A 201 -11.11 -5.78 7.90
CA LEU A 201 -10.34 -6.99 8.08
C LEU A 201 -8.84 -6.70 7.97
N GLY A 202 -8.13 -6.81 9.09
CA GLY A 202 -6.70 -6.56 9.18
C GLY A 202 -6.38 -5.11 9.51
N ALA A 203 -5.57 -4.90 10.54
CA ALA A 203 -5.07 -3.60 11.00
C ALA A 203 -3.54 -3.50 10.84
N GLY A 204 -3.05 -3.89 9.68
CA GLY A 204 -1.72 -3.50 9.18
C GLY A 204 -1.75 -2.05 8.66
N THR A 205 -0.74 -1.64 7.93
CA THR A 205 -0.64 -0.27 7.38
C THR A 205 -1.92 0.14 6.65
N LEU A 206 -2.39 -0.64 5.67
CA LEU A 206 -3.59 -0.32 4.88
C LEU A 206 -4.86 -0.23 5.74
N GLY A 207 -5.06 -1.18 6.68
CA GLY A 207 -6.27 -1.16 7.52
C GLY A 207 -6.30 -0.01 8.52
N LEU A 208 -5.15 0.38 9.07
CA LEU A 208 -5.03 1.56 9.93
C LEU A 208 -5.19 2.85 9.14
N CYS A 209 -4.61 2.95 7.94
CA CYS A 209 -4.82 4.08 7.03
C CYS A 209 -6.30 4.18 6.59
N ALA A 210 -6.98 3.06 6.30
CA ALA A 210 -8.40 3.06 5.93
C ALA A 210 -9.30 3.48 7.12
N THR A 211 -8.95 3.07 8.35
CA THR A 211 -9.62 3.52 9.57
C THR A 211 -9.47 5.02 9.75
N ALA A 212 -8.24 5.54 9.64
CA ALA A 212 -7.96 6.97 9.73
C ALA A 212 -8.64 7.77 8.61
N ALA A 213 -8.57 7.29 7.36
CA ALA A 213 -9.19 7.95 6.21
C ALA A 213 -10.70 8.08 6.38
N LEU A 214 -11.40 7.00 6.73
CA LEU A 214 -12.85 7.05 6.95
C LEU A 214 -13.19 8.01 8.08
N SER A 215 -12.51 7.91 9.22
CA SER A 215 -12.78 8.78 10.39
C SER A 215 -12.49 10.24 10.08
N HIS A 216 -11.38 10.55 9.41
CA HIS A 216 -11.00 11.92 9.05
C HIS A 216 -11.99 12.53 8.05
N LEU A 217 -12.33 11.81 6.97
CA LEU A 217 -13.25 12.30 5.94
C LEU A 217 -14.68 12.50 6.48
N VAL A 218 -15.12 11.66 7.42
CA VAL A 218 -16.38 11.85 8.15
C VAL A 218 -16.33 13.11 9.03
N ALA A 219 -15.24 13.30 9.79
CA ALA A 219 -15.07 14.47 10.64
C ALA A 219 -15.03 15.78 9.83
N GLN A 220 -14.53 15.73 8.59
CA GLN A 220 -14.54 16.86 7.65
C GLN A 220 -15.89 17.03 6.90
N GLY A 221 -16.89 16.19 7.17
CA GLY A 221 -18.18 16.23 6.48
C GLY A 221 -18.14 15.81 5.01
N ARG A 222 -17.03 15.18 4.56
CA ARG A 222 -16.86 14.71 3.18
C ARG A 222 -17.45 13.33 2.93
N LEU A 223 -17.68 12.55 3.99
CA LEU A 223 -18.37 11.26 3.93
C LEU A 223 -19.48 11.19 4.98
N PRO A 224 -20.54 10.42 4.69
CA PRO A 224 -21.57 10.10 5.68
C PRO A 224 -20.98 9.32 6.86
N ALA A 225 -21.53 9.54 8.06
CA ALA A 225 -21.08 8.86 9.26
C ALA A 225 -21.58 7.40 9.30
N PRO A 226 -20.69 6.40 9.40
CA PRO A 226 -21.14 5.03 9.63
C PRO A 226 -21.74 4.90 11.02
N GLY A 227 -22.75 4.04 11.16
CA GLY A 227 -23.32 3.70 12.48
C GLY A 227 -22.35 2.92 13.38
N ALA A 228 -21.34 2.25 12.77
CA ALA A 228 -20.19 1.68 13.46
C ALA A 228 -19.04 1.39 12.48
N LEU A 229 -17.82 1.60 12.96
CA LEU A 229 -16.57 1.19 12.33
C LEU A 229 -15.90 0.12 13.18
N LEU A 230 -15.99 -1.14 12.77
CA LEU A 230 -15.49 -2.30 13.50
C LEU A 230 -14.17 -2.77 12.88
N VAL A 231 -13.08 -2.82 13.63
CA VAL A 231 -11.77 -3.20 13.12
C VAL A 231 -11.30 -4.51 13.74
N GLY A 232 -11.05 -5.52 12.90
CA GLY A 232 -10.48 -6.80 13.32
C GLY A 232 -8.96 -6.80 13.22
N ALA A 233 -8.27 -6.94 14.34
CA ALA A 233 -6.81 -6.92 14.40
C ALA A 233 -6.25 -8.08 15.23
N ARG A 234 -5.19 -8.72 14.70
CA ARG A 234 -4.57 -9.89 15.36
C ARG A 234 -3.82 -9.49 16.64
N TYR A 235 -3.15 -8.34 16.66
CA TYR A 235 -2.22 -7.97 17.72
C TYR A 235 -2.74 -6.80 18.58
N PRO A 236 -2.45 -6.79 19.92
CA PRO A 236 -2.96 -5.77 20.85
C PRO A 236 -2.61 -4.33 20.44
N HIS A 237 -1.36 -4.09 20.01
CA HIS A 237 -0.93 -2.75 19.59
C HIS A 237 -1.69 -2.24 18.37
N GLN A 238 -2.03 -3.12 17.41
CA GLN A 238 -2.85 -2.77 16.26
C GLN A 238 -4.27 -2.39 16.67
N ARG A 239 -4.87 -3.10 17.65
CA ARG A 239 -6.20 -2.75 18.18
C ARG A 239 -6.20 -1.40 18.88
N ARG A 240 -5.17 -1.12 19.69
CA ARG A 240 -5.01 0.18 20.33
C ARG A 240 -4.94 1.30 19.28
N LEU A 241 -4.06 1.16 18.28
CA LEU A 241 -3.92 2.13 17.19
C LEU A 241 -5.23 2.31 16.41
N ALA A 242 -5.95 1.23 16.09
CA ALA A 242 -7.25 1.33 15.41
C ALA A 242 -8.27 2.13 16.23
N GLY A 243 -8.34 1.92 17.56
CA GLY A 243 -9.19 2.71 18.45
C GLY A 243 -8.82 4.19 18.46
N GLU A 244 -7.52 4.50 18.54
CA GLU A 244 -7.01 5.88 18.51
C GLU A 244 -7.23 6.57 17.14
N LEU A 245 -7.33 5.81 16.05
CA LEU A 245 -7.63 6.30 14.70
C LEU A 245 -9.13 6.35 14.37
N GLY A 246 -10.01 6.10 15.35
CA GLY A 246 -11.44 6.33 15.24
C GLY A 246 -12.30 5.10 15.02
N ALA A 247 -11.79 3.87 15.21
CA ALA A 247 -12.64 2.69 15.24
C ALA A 247 -13.65 2.77 16.40
N THR A 248 -14.91 2.45 16.12
CA THR A 248 -15.95 2.32 17.18
C THR A 248 -15.59 1.16 18.12
N ASP A 249 -15.15 0.03 17.54
CA ASP A 249 -14.64 -1.13 18.27
C ASP A 249 -13.43 -1.70 17.54
N ALA A 250 -12.33 -1.91 18.26
CA ALA A 250 -11.13 -2.59 17.77
C ALA A 250 -10.99 -3.94 18.49
N LEU A 251 -11.17 -5.03 17.75
CA LEU A 251 -11.39 -6.38 18.28
C LEU A 251 -10.30 -7.36 17.83
N PRO A 252 -10.07 -8.46 18.59
CA PRO A 252 -9.36 -9.61 18.03
C PRO A 252 -10.01 -10.06 16.71
N ALA A 253 -9.18 -10.40 15.71
CA ALA A 253 -9.66 -10.69 14.35
C ALA A 253 -10.71 -11.81 14.32
N ASP A 254 -10.56 -12.82 15.17
CA ASP A 254 -11.51 -13.95 15.33
C ASP A 254 -12.84 -13.53 15.99
N GLN A 255 -12.88 -12.41 16.70
CA GLN A 255 -14.09 -11.89 17.33
C GLN A 255 -14.88 -10.92 16.44
N LEU A 256 -14.29 -10.41 15.36
CA LEU A 256 -14.95 -9.48 14.45
C LEU A 256 -16.28 -10.02 13.89
N PRO A 257 -16.38 -11.28 13.39
CA PRO A 257 -17.67 -11.79 12.90
C PRO A 257 -18.75 -11.84 14.00
N ARG A 258 -18.36 -12.12 15.25
CA ARG A 258 -19.30 -12.10 16.39
C ARG A 258 -19.78 -10.70 16.70
N ALA A 259 -18.93 -9.69 16.61
CA ALA A 259 -19.31 -8.28 16.81
C ALA A 259 -20.27 -7.81 15.71
N VAL A 260 -19.96 -8.09 14.45
CA VAL A 260 -20.83 -7.83 13.30
C VAL A 260 -22.19 -8.51 13.49
N ARG A 261 -22.21 -9.78 13.90
CA ARG A 261 -23.44 -10.54 14.18
C ARG A 261 -24.32 -9.86 15.23
N ARG A 262 -23.73 -9.42 16.35
CA ARG A 262 -24.46 -8.75 17.42
C ARG A 262 -25.03 -7.41 16.94
N ARG A 263 -24.23 -6.64 16.21
CA ARG A 263 -24.63 -5.31 15.69
C ARG A 263 -25.78 -5.41 14.69
N SER A 264 -25.68 -6.35 13.75
CA SER A 264 -26.70 -6.61 12.72
C SER A 264 -27.89 -7.45 13.20
N ARG A 265 -27.89 -7.89 14.48
CA ARG A 265 -28.90 -8.82 15.05
C ARG A 265 -29.08 -10.07 14.20
N SER A 266 -28.01 -10.56 13.60
CA SER A 266 -28.04 -11.70 12.69
C SER A 266 -27.90 -13.04 13.41
N LEU A 267 -28.39 -14.09 12.78
CA LEU A 267 -28.10 -15.46 13.18
C LEU A 267 -26.82 -15.95 12.48
N GLY A 268 -26.04 -16.74 13.18
CA GLY A 268 -24.94 -17.48 12.59
C GLY A 268 -25.42 -18.87 12.15
N LEU A 269 -25.22 -19.21 10.89
CA LEU A 269 -25.66 -20.47 10.29
C LEU A 269 -24.50 -21.44 10.10
N GLY A 270 -24.72 -22.71 10.49
CA GLY A 270 -23.73 -23.79 10.36
C GLY A 270 -22.62 -23.73 11.42
N PRO A 271 -21.77 -24.77 11.47
CA PRO A 271 -20.60 -24.77 12.32
C PRO A 271 -19.59 -23.72 11.86
N PRO A 272 -18.72 -23.21 12.77
CA PRO A 272 -17.61 -22.35 12.38
C PRO A 272 -16.72 -23.12 11.40
N GLN A 273 -16.61 -22.61 10.17
CA GLN A 273 -15.74 -23.13 9.12
C GLN A 273 -14.51 -22.23 8.95
N ARG A 274 -13.52 -22.66 8.18
CA ARG A 274 -12.45 -21.78 7.71
C ARG A 274 -13.08 -20.62 6.94
N GLY A 275 -12.85 -19.36 7.39
CA GLY A 275 -13.53 -18.16 6.88
C GLY A 275 -14.69 -17.68 7.76
N GLY A 276 -15.03 -18.36 8.86
CA GLY A 276 -16.03 -17.93 9.83
C GLY A 276 -17.43 -18.51 9.59
N GLN A 277 -18.34 -18.18 10.51
CA GLN A 277 -19.74 -18.59 10.44
C GLN A 277 -20.53 -17.64 9.53
N ARG A 278 -21.31 -18.19 8.60
CA ARG A 278 -22.18 -17.39 7.73
C ARG A 278 -23.27 -16.69 8.54
N LEU A 279 -23.41 -15.39 8.35
CA LEU A 279 -24.46 -14.60 9.00
C LEU A 279 -25.69 -14.46 8.09
N THR A 280 -26.90 -14.43 8.67
CA THR A 280 -28.15 -14.15 7.92
C THR A 280 -28.24 -12.71 7.43
N GLY A 281 -27.74 -11.76 8.23
CA GLY A 281 -27.50 -10.37 7.89
C GLY A 281 -26.00 -10.10 7.75
N GLY A 282 -25.47 -9.09 8.44
CA GLY A 282 -24.04 -8.80 8.45
C GLY A 282 -23.71 -7.31 8.37
N ALA A 283 -22.44 -7.00 8.12
CA ALA A 283 -21.97 -5.64 7.86
C ALA A 283 -22.44 -5.15 6.48
N ASP A 284 -22.69 -3.86 6.35
CA ASP A 284 -23.07 -3.24 5.09
C ASP A 284 -21.86 -3.19 4.14
N VAL A 285 -20.70 -2.88 4.70
CA VAL A 285 -19.41 -2.79 4.00
C VAL A 285 -18.36 -3.60 4.74
N VAL A 286 -17.54 -4.34 3.99
CA VAL A 286 -16.34 -4.98 4.52
C VAL A 286 -15.14 -4.53 3.70
N LEU A 287 -14.14 -3.93 4.37
CA LEU A 287 -12.86 -3.55 3.78
C LEU A 287 -11.85 -4.67 4.07
N ASP A 288 -11.46 -5.42 3.05
CA ASP A 288 -10.45 -6.48 3.19
C ASP A 288 -9.05 -5.92 2.89
N CYS A 289 -8.31 -5.61 3.95
CA CYS A 289 -6.93 -5.10 3.89
C CYS A 289 -5.87 -6.21 3.93
N VAL A 290 -6.28 -7.47 3.79
CA VAL A 290 -5.40 -8.66 3.86
C VAL A 290 -5.22 -9.31 2.49
N GLY A 291 -6.31 -9.56 1.75
CA GLY A 291 -6.29 -10.13 0.40
C GLY A 291 -6.00 -11.64 0.34
N SER A 292 -6.17 -12.38 1.44
CA SER A 292 -5.99 -13.83 1.45
C SER A 292 -7.30 -14.58 1.14
N ALA A 293 -7.21 -15.84 0.71
CA ALA A 293 -8.40 -16.69 0.54
C ALA A 293 -9.26 -16.74 1.82
N GLU A 294 -8.60 -16.77 2.98
CA GLU A 294 -9.28 -16.81 4.29
C GLU A 294 -10.01 -15.48 4.57
N SER A 295 -9.36 -14.32 4.35
CA SER A 295 -9.98 -13.01 4.61
C SER A 295 -11.11 -12.71 3.64
N ILE A 296 -10.97 -13.05 2.35
CA ILE A 296 -12.03 -12.91 1.36
C ILE A 296 -13.23 -13.81 1.72
N GLY A 297 -12.99 -15.08 2.09
CA GLY A 297 -14.03 -15.97 2.56
C GLY A 297 -14.74 -15.46 3.82
N GLN A 298 -13.98 -14.91 4.77
CA GLN A 298 -14.53 -14.29 5.97
C GLN A 298 -15.36 -13.03 5.65
N ALA A 299 -14.89 -12.18 4.71
CA ALA A 299 -15.64 -11.01 4.26
C ALA A 299 -16.99 -11.41 3.65
N LEU A 300 -17.00 -12.41 2.75
CA LEU A 300 -18.23 -12.92 2.13
C LEU A 300 -19.18 -13.59 3.13
N ALA A 301 -18.65 -14.18 4.20
CA ALA A 301 -19.46 -14.80 5.26
C ALA A 301 -20.16 -13.78 6.17
N MET A 302 -19.53 -12.60 6.40
CA MET A 302 -20.04 -11.60 7.35
C MET A 302 -20.65 -10.36 6.72
N VAL A 303 -20.52 -10.14 5.42
CA VAL A 303 -21.21 -9.06 4.71
C VAL A 303 -22.71 -9.39 4.60
N ARG A 304 -23.61 -8.40 4.70
CA ARG A 304 -25.05 -8.64 4.51
C ARG A 304 -25.43 -8.96 3.05
N PRO A 305 -26.63 -9.53 2.78
CA PRO A 305 -27.14 -9.59 1.42
C PRO A 305 -27.15 -8.18 0.77
N ARG A 306 -26.73 -8.09 -0.49
CA ARG A 306 -26.56 -6.84 -1.25
C ARG A 306 -25.61 -5.84 -0.59
N GLY A 307 -24.71 -6.32 0.30
CA GLY A 307 -23.62 -5.54 0.87
C GLY A 307 -22.42 -5.46 -0.08
N ARG A 308 -21.36 -4.78 0.35
CA ARG A 308 -20.17 -4.51 -0.44
C ARG A 308 -18.92 -5.04 0.26
N VAL A 309 -18.08 -5.74 -0.47
CA VAL A 309 -16.71 -6.11 -0.05
C VAL A 309 -15.75 -5.36 -0.93
N VAL A 310 -14.87 -4.56 -0.34
CA VAL A 310 -13.80 -3.85 -1.05
C VAL A 310 -12.48 -4.54 -0.73
N LEU A 311 -11.82 -5.05 -1.77
CA LEU A 311 -10.54 -5.74 -1.70
C LEU A 311 -9.41 -4.72 -1.88
N ILE A 312 -8.69 -4.43 -0.81
CA ILE A 312 -7.59 -3.47 -0.75
C ILE A 312 -6.25 -4.20 -0.69
N GLY A 313 -6.17 -5.27 0.13
CA GLY A 313 -4.98 -6.11 0.20
C GLY A 313 -4.74 -6.80 -1.13
N MET A 314 -3.52 -6.71 -1.66
CA MET A 314 -3.14 -7.33 -2.93
C MET A 314 -3.31 -8.86 -2.85
N PRO A 315 -4.24 -9.47 -3.60
CA PRO A 315 -4.39 -10.91 -3.61
C PRO A 315 -3.31 -11.56 -4.48
N ALA A 316 -2.85 -12.74 -4.05
CA ALA A 316 -2.18 -13.66 -4.95
C ALA A 316 -3.22 -14.48 -5.75
N SER A 317 -2.80 -15.57 -6.39
CA SER A 317 -3.76 -16.56 -6.89
C SER A 317 -4.40 -17.27 -5.68
N VAL A 318 -5.71 -17.08 -5.49
CA VAL A 318 -6.46 -17.59 -4.34
C VAL A 318 -7.64 -18.45 -4.79
N HIS A 319 -8.01 -19.44 -3.97
CA HIS A 319 -9.19 -20.26 -4.17
C HIS A 319 -10.27 -19.85 -3.16
N VAL A 320 -11.44 -19.40 -3.67
CA VAL A 320 -12.56 -18.89 -2.86
C VAL A 320 -13.87 -19.46 -3.36
N ASP A 321 -14.75 -19.87 -2.45
CA ASP A 321 -16.13 -20.24 -2.76
C ASP A 321 -16.95 -18.98 -3.08
N LEU A 322 -17.41 -18.86 -4.31
CA LEU A 322 -18.22 -17.73 -4.78
C LEU A 322 -19.73 -17.90 -4.60
N ALA A 323 -20.20 -19.04 -4.07
CA ALA A 323 -21.62 -19.25 -3.82
C ALA A 323 -22.25 -18.16 -2.92
N PRO A 324 -21.58 -17.71 -1.82
CA PRO A 324 -22.09 -16.61 -1.01
C PRO A 324 -22.22 -15.29 -1.77
N LEU A 325 -21.28 -14.98 -2.66
CA LEU A 325 -21.33 -13.78 -3.51
C LEU A 325 -22.53 -13.82 -4.43
N TRP A 326 -22.72 -14.93 -5.17
CA TRP A 326 -23.82 -15.11 -6.10
C TRP A 326 -25.19 -15.14 -5.40
N HIS A 327 -25.35 -16.00 -4.37
CA HIS A 327 -26.62 -16.20 -3.68
C HIS A 327 -27.12 -14.95 -2.94
N ARG A 328 -26.20 -14.13 -2.43
CA ARG A 328 -26.54 -12.95 -1.60
C ARG A 328 -26.41 -11.64 -2.39
N GLU A 329 -26.16 -11.71 -3.69
CA GLU A 329 -25.97 -10.53 -4.56
C GLU A 329 -24.95 -9.54 -3.99
N VAL A 330 -23.84 -10.06 -3.44
CA VAL A 330 -22.77 -9.24 -2.85
C VAL A 330 -21.92 -8.61 -3.95
N SER A 331 -21.62 -7.32 -3.83
CA SER A 331 -20.63 -6.67 -4.68
C SER A 331 -19.23 -6.92 -4.14
N LEU A 332 -18.34 -7.52 -4.93
CA LEU A 332 -16.91 -7.62 -4.64
C LEU A 332 -16.17 -6.64 -5.58
N VAL A 333 -15.56 -5.62 -5.00
CA VAL A 333 -14.93 -4.52 -5.72
C VAL A 333 -13.43 -4.49 -5.40
N GLY A 334 -12.57 -4.46 -6.41
CA GLY A 334 -11.14 -4.21 -6.23
C GLY A 334 -10.88 -2.70 -6.07
N ALA A 335 -10.00 -2.34 -5.15
CA ALA A 335 -9.48 -0.98 -5.01
C ALA A 335 -7.95 -1.03 -5.16
N TYR A 336 -7.47 -0.61 -6.32
CA TYR A 336 -6.05 -0.62 -6.66
C TYR A 336 -5.54 0.80 -6.80
N ALA A 337 -4.47 1.10 -6.07
CA ALA A 337 -3.78 2.39 -6.10
C ALA A 337 -4.75 3.59 -5.92
N TYR A 338 -4.66 4.60 -6.78
CA TYR A 338 -5.36 5.87 -6.61
C TYR A 338 -5.37 6.64 -7.94
N GLY A 339 -6.18 7.68 -7.99
CA GLY A 339 -6.32 8.54 -9.17
C GLY A 339 -6.97 9.86 -8.77
N THR A 340 -7.98 10.25 -9.53
CA THR A 340 -8.88 11.36 -9.21
C THR A 340 -10.21 10.79 -8.76
N GLU A 341 -10.73 11.32 -7.68
CA GLU A 341 -11.99 10.88 -7.06
C GLU A 341 -13.11 11.85 -7.36
N ASP A 342 -14.32 11.33 -7.54
CA ASP A 342 -15.53 12.14 -7.59
C ASP A 342 -15.80 12.73 -6.20
N ALA A 343 -15.68 14.04 -6.07
CA ALA A 343 -16.02 14.70 -4.81
C ALA A 343 -17.54 14.93 -4.69
N PRO A 344 -18.11 14.74 -3.50
CA PRO A 344 -19.51 15.09 -3.24
C PRO A 344 -19.84 16.56 -3.52
N THR A 345 -18.83 17.42 -3.54
CA THR A 345 -18.91 18.88 -3.75
C THR A 345 -18.68 19.33 -5.18
N GLY A 346 -18.54 18.40 -6.15
CA GLY A 346 -18.60 18.68 -7.57
C GLY A 346 -17.27 18.88 -8.33
N ALA A 347 -16.15 19.19 -7.69
CA ALA A 347 -14.84 19.25 -8.35
C ALA A 347 -14.06 17.95 -8.11
N PRO A 348 -13.49 17.30 -9.16
CA PRO A 348 -12.66 16.13 -8.98
C PRO A 348 -11.45 16.43 -8.07
N LEU A 349 -11.17 15.55 -7.11
CA LEU A 349 -10.06 15.68 -6.18
C LEU A 349 -9.03 14.58 -6.42
N ARG A 350 -7.76 14.94 -6.43
CA ARG A 350 -6.70 13.94 -6.53
C ARG A 350 -6.59 13.16 -5.21
N THR A 351 -6.56 11.85 -5.29
CA THR A 351 -6.51 10.97 -4.10
C THR A 351 -5.27 11.26 -3.24
N PHE A 352 -4.14 11.62 -3.87
CA PHE A 352 -2.91 11.97 -3.16
C PHE A 352 -3.05 13.23 -2.30
N ASP A 353 -3.76 14.25 -2.77
CA ASP A 353 -4.01 15.47 -2.00
C ASP A 353 -4.86 15.17 -0.76
N LEU A 354 -5.92 14.37 -0.95
CA LEU A 354 -6.73 13.87 0.16
C LEU A 354 -5.92 13.04 1.16
N ALA A 355 -5.02 12.20 0.66
CA ALA A 355 -4.16 11.38 1.51
C ALA A 355 -3.19 12.24 2.34
N MET A 356 -2.64 13.31 1.79
CA MET A 356 -1.82 14.25 2.55
C MET A 356 -2.61 14.92 3.68
N GLU A 357 -3.88 15.33 3.42
CA GLU A 357 -4.76 15.86 4.46
C GLU A 357 -5.03 14.83 5.56
N VAL A 358 -5.32 13.57 5.20
CA VAL A 358 -5.54 12.48 6.15
C VAL A 358 -4.29 12.21 6.99
N VAL A 359 -3.11 12.15 6.36
CA VAL A 359 -1.84 11.89 7.04
C VAL A 359 -1.52 13.03 8.03
N ALA A 360 -1.68 14.29 7.61
CA ALA A 360 -1.45 15.45 8.47
C ALA A 360 -2.44 15.52 9.64
N GLY A 361 -3.71 15.17 9.40
CA GLY A 361 -4.77 15.26 10.40
C GLY A 361 -4.91 14.08 11.35
N SER A 362 -4.18 12.97 11.11
CA SER A 362 -4.37 11.70 11.85
C SER A 362 -3.12 11.16 12.54
N ASP A 363 -2.02 11.93 12.59
CA ASP A 363 -0.74 11.49 13.19
C ASP A 363 -0.29 10.09 12.74
N LEU A 364 -0.41 9.82 11.43
CA LEU A 364 -0.06 8.51 10.87
C LEU A 364 1.45 8.24 10.90
N GLY A 365 2.31 9.25 11.02
CA GLY A 365 3.77 9.10 11.08
C GLY A 365 4.23 8.12 12.16
N ARG A 366 3.50 8.02 13.27
CA ARG A 366 3.77 7.05 14.36
C ARG A 366 3.64 5.58 13.95
N LEU A 367 3.06 5.28 12.80
CA LEU A 367 2.98 3.92 12.28
C LEU A 367 4.33 3.42 11.75
N VAL A 368 5.28 4.32 11.42
CA VAL A 368 6.66 3.95 11.09
C VAL A 368 7.35 3.47 12.38
N SER A 369 7.38 2.18 12.55
CA SER A 369 7.76 1.53 13.81
C SER A 369 9.24 1.14 13.86
N ALA A 370 9.91 1.05 12.73
CA ALA A 370 11.32 0.73 12.61
C ALA A 370 11.88 1.18 11.26
N THR A 371 13.13 1.63 11.28
CA THR A 371 13.89 1.98 10.08
C THR A 371 15.20 1.23 10.03
N TYR A 372 15.72 0.99 8.82
CA TYR A 372 16.93 0.23 8.56
C TYR A 372 17.75 0.88 7.45
N PRO A 373 19.10 0.86 7.51
CA PRO A 373 19.91 1.17 6.34
C PRO A 373 19.79 0.04 5.29
N LEU A 374 20.09 0.34 4.02
CA LEU A 374 19.97 -0.62 2.92
C LEU A 374 20.84 -1.87 3.13
N GLU A 375 21.99 -1.75 3.76
CA GLU A 375 22.92 -2.86 4.06
C GLU A 375 22.30 -3.93 4.96
N ARG A 376 21.27 -3.58 5.72
CA ARG A 376 20.51 -4.50 6.58
C ARG A 376 19.19 -4.94 5.97
N PHE A 377 19.12 -4.99 4.65
CA PHE A 377 17.87 -5.26 3.93
C PHE A 377 17.22 -6.61 4.28
N GLU A 378 18.01 -7.65 4.51
CA GLU A 378 17.47 -8.96 4.91
C GLU A 378 16.73 -8.88 6.24
N GLU A 379 17.29 -8.17 7.21
CA GLU A 379 16.64 -7.95 8.49
C GLU A 379 15.39 -7.06 8.36
N ALA A 380 15.48 -5.99 7.56
CA ALA A 380 14.39 -5.06 7.32
C ALA A 380 13.18 -5.78 6.70
N VAL A 381 13.42 -6.55 5.65
CA VAL A 381 12.39 -7.33 4.93
C VAL A 381 11.80 -8.42 5.84
N ALA A 382 12.64 -9.14 6.59
CA ALA A 382 12.18 -10.14 7.57
C ALA A 382 11.40 -9.50 8.73
N HIS A 383 11.78 -8.28 9.15
CA HIS A 383 11.02 -7.52 10.16
C HIS A 383 9.66 -7.10 9.60
N ALA A 384 9.61 -6.54 8.41
CA ALA A 384 8.37 -6.16 7.75
C ALA A 384 7.42 -7.36 7.57
N GLY A 385 7.93 -8.52 7.16
CA GLY A 385 7.17 -9.77 7.07
C GLY A 385 6.65 -10.31 8.41
N ALA A 386 7.25 -9.88 9.52
CA ALA A 386 6.86 -10.26 10.88
C ALA A 386 6.36 -9.06 11.71
N ALA A 387 6.08 -7.90 11.08
CA ALA A 387 5.83 -6.63 11.76
C ALA A 387 4.84 -6.75 12.91
N GLY A 388 3.66 -7.30 12.69
CA GLY A 388 2.65 -7.44 13.73
C GLY A 388 3.11 -8.28 14.94
N ARG A 389 3.88 -9.36 14.73
CA ARG A 389 4.44 -10.19 15.82
C ARG A 389 5.51 -9.44 16.61
N ARG A 390 6.18 -8.48 15.97
CA ARG A 390 7.26 -7.67 16.56
C ARG A 390 6.76 -6.34 17.12
N GLY A 391 5.45 -6.13 17.22
CA GLY A 391 4.87 -4.89 17.71
C GLY A 391 4.99 -3.71 16.73
N ALA A 392 5.32 -3.96 15.48
CA ALA A 392 5.50 -2.97 14.43
C ALA A 392 4.29 -2.92 13.47
N VAL A 393 4.17 -1.82 12.72
CA VAL A 393 3.19 -1.63 11.65
C VAL A 393 3.90 -1.41 10.31
N LYS A 394 4.61 -0.30 10.15
CA LYS A 394 5.40 0.03 8.96
C LYS A 394 6.88 -0.06 9.29
N VAL A 395 7.61 -0.72 8.40
CA VAL A 395 9.08 -0.72 8.37
C VAL A 395 9.53 0.02 7.12
N ALA A 396 10.58 0.83 7.23
CA ALA A 396 11.11 1.60 6.11
C ALA A 396 12.65 1.50 6.04
N PHE A 397 13.20 1.73 4.87
CA PHE A 397 14.61 2.04 4.70
C PHE A 397 14.86 3.51 4.98
N ASP A 398 15.92 3.80 5.75
CA ASP A 398 16.39 5.14 6.06
C ASP A 398 17.67 5.41 5.25
N LEU A 399 17.57 6.34 4.34
CA LEU A 399 18.65 6.73 3.44
C LEU A 399 19.27 8.09 3.81
N ARG A 400 18.84 8.72 4.90
CA ARG A 400 19.32 10.05 5.35
C ARG A 400 20.83 10.11 5.57
N HIS A 401 21.44 8.99 5.94
CA HIS A 401 22.88 8.93 6.26
C HIS A 401 23.76 8.57 5.06
N THR A 402 23.21 8.07 3.99
CA THR A 402 23.97 7.66 2.79
C THR A 402 24.51 8.84 1.98
N HIS A 403 23.99 10.04 2.22
CA HIS A 403 24.32 11.28 1.50
C HIS A 403 25.23 12.24 2.26
N ARG A 404 25.63 11.93 3.50
CA ARG A 404 26.66 12.70 4.19
C ARG A 404 28.00 12.40 3.54
N ARG A 405 28.55 13.35 2.75
CA ARG A 405 29.95 13.33 2.35
C ARG A 405 30.81 13.16 3.61
N PRO A 406 31.88 12.33 3.61
CA PRO A 406 32.85 12.35 4.69
C PRO A 406 33.32 13.79 4.87
N THR A 407 33.10 14.38 6.01
CA THR A 407 33.70 15.66 6.38
C THR A 407 35.21 15.45 6.24
N GLU A 408 35.83 16.13 5.30
CA GLU A 408 37.29 16.23 5.21
C GLU A 408 37.78 16.64 6.60
N THR A 409 38.43 15.74 7.29
CA THR A 409 39.22 16.04 8.48
C THR A 409 40.32 16.99 8.01
N LYS A 410 40.12 18.29 8.20
CA LYS A 410 41.19 19.28 8.05
C LYS A 410 42.32 18.83 8.94
N GLY A 411 43.34 18.27 8.30
CA GLY A 411 44.62 18.02 8.97
C GLY A 411 45.14 19.30 9.58
N HIS A 412 45.42 19.27 10.85
CA HIS A 412 46.16 20.31 11.52
C HIS A 412 47.59 20.31 10.94
N PRO A 413 48.13 21.42 10.43
CA PRO A 413 49.54 21.52 10.12
C PRO A 413 50.32 21.64 11.46
N ARG A 414 51.37 20.84 11.57
CA ARG A 414 52.42 21.00 12.60
C ARG A 414 53.27 22.19 12.26
#